data_bf1624115c034800d7a0088886bcff8d
#
_entry.id   bf1624115c034800d7a0088886bcff8d
#
_cell.length_a   1.000
_cell.length_b   1.000
_cell.length_c   1.000
_cell.angle_alpha   90.00
_cell.angle_beta   90.00
_cell.angle_gamma   90.00
#
_symmetry.space_group_name_H-M   'P 1'
#
loop_
_entity.id
_entity.type
_entity.pdbx_description
1 polymer ?
#
loop_
_entity_poly.entity_id
_entity_poly.type
_entity_poly.pdbx_seq_one_letter_code
_entity_poly.pdbx_strand_id
1 'polypeptide(L)'
;MGSEMCIRDREGAGGGTVRRTDMTFREMLTEDLDQVMEIETDLFAMPWTKEGMFTFLTREDTMFFVVEEKNRILGYCSMQTVLDEGDILNVAVCRDRQKEGIGYFLVNSMLMLAEAQGIHLVHLEVREGNGSARRLYQRLGFLEDGLRKNYYTDPQENAVLMTKKQ
;
A
#
# COMPACT_ATOMS: atom_id res chain seq x y z
N MET A 1 2.75 1.56 20.89
CA MET A 1 3.04 2.96 20.47
C MET A 1 3.15 2.97 18.96
N GLY A 2 2.19 3.55 18.27
CA GLY A 2 2.23 3.73 16.83
C GLY A 2 3.36 4.70 16.45
N SER A 3 4.20 4.33 15.47
CA SER A 3 5.16 5.26 14.89
C SER A 3 4.46 6.10 13.83
N GLU A 4 4.35 7.39 14.07
CA GLU A 4 3.84 8.34 13.09
C GLU A 4 5.01 8.94 12.31
N MET A 5 4.91 8.96 10.97
CA MET A 5 5.85 9.67 10.11
C MET A 5 5.15 10.83 9.43
N CYS A 6 5.65 12.06 9.67
CA CYS A 6 5.19 13.25 8.97
C CYS A 6 6.09 13.53 7.77
N ILE A 7 5.49 13.83 6.62
CA ILE A 7 6.23 14.36 5.47
C ILE A 7 6.53 15.83 5.76
N ARG A 8 7.78 16.16 6.00
CA ARG A 8 8.28 17.56 5.95
C ARG A 8 8.95 17.77 4.60
N ASP A 9 8.55 18.83 3.92
CA ASP A 9 9.11 19.20 2.63
C ASP A 9 10.64 19.38 2.70
N ARG A 10 11.35 18.76 1.73
CA ARG A 10 12.62 19.30 1.26
C ARG A 10 12.31 20.17 0.05
N GLU A 11 12.58 21.45 0.14
CA GLU A 11 12.48 22.39 -0.95
C GLU A 11 13.33 21.93 -2.14
N GLY A 12 12.71 21.75 -3.29
CA GLY A 12 13.35 21.46 -4.56
C GLY A 12 12.50 21.99 -5.71
N ALA A 13 12.98 23.02 -6.36
CA ALA A 13 12.35 23.89 -7.33
C ALA A 13 11.61 23.16 -8.48
N GLY A 14 10.43 23.69 -8.84
CA GLY A 14 9.84 23.59 -10.18
C GLY A 14 8.47 22.95 -10.29
N GLY A 15 7.42 23.76 -10.39
CA GLY A 15 6.15 23.43 -11.04
C GLY A 15 5.11 22.73 -10.18
N GLY A 16 4.10 23.49 -9.73
CA GLY A 16 2.85 22.96 -9.19
C GLY A 16 2.93 22.45 -7.76
N THR A 17 2.96 23.36 -6.81
CA THR A 17 3.08 23.04 -5.38
C THR A 17 1.80 22.45 -4.83
N VAL A 18 1.65 21.12 -4.82
CA VAL A 18 0.78 20.47 -3.85
C VAL A 18 1.55 20.46 -2.52
N ARG A 19 1.08 21.23 -1.55
CA ARG A 19 1.69 21.26 -0.22
C ARG A 19 1.46 19.91 0.46
N ARG A 20 2.50 19.10 0.57
CA ARG A 20 2.50 17.79 1.26
C ARG A 20 2.63 17.93 2.78
N THR A 21 2.37 19.10 3.35
CA THR A 21 2.73 19.45 4.72
C THR A 21 1.84 18.85 5.81
N ASP A 22 0.70 18.24 5.45
CA ASP A 22 -0.30 17.81 6.43
C ASP A 22 -0.64 16.31 6.37
N MET A 23 0.08 15.52 5.57
CA MET A 23 -0.16 14.08 5.48
C MET A 23 0.63 13.33 6.55
N THR A 24 -0.03 12.43 7.28
CA THR A 24 0.58 11.57 8.28
C THR A 24 0.44 10.11 7.88
N PHE A 25 1.57 9.40 7.85
CA PHE A 25 1.60 7.95 7.75
C PHE A 25 1.56 7.36 9.16
N ARG A 26 0.64 6.45 9.43
CA ARG A 26 0.48 5.81 10.73
C ARG A 26 -0.12 4.42 10.62
N GLU A 27 -0.04 3.64 11.69
CA GLU A 27 -0.77 2.37 11.79
C GLU A 27 -2.28 2.58 11.62
N MET A 28 -2.93 1.64 10.94
CA MET A 28 -4.38 1.60 10.83
C MET A 28 -4.98 1.17 12.16
N LEU A 29 -6.00 1.89 12.60
CA LEU A 29 -6.80 1.56 13.77
C LEU A 29 -8.15 0.97 13.34
N THR A 30 -8.84 0.29 14.26
CA THR A 30 -10.17 -0.25 13.99
C THR A 30 -11.19 0.84 13.63
N GLU A 31 -11.02 2.05 14.17
CA GLU A 31 -11.85 3.22 13.86
C GLU A 31 -11.69 3.70 12.40
N ASP A 32 -10.59 3.33 11.74
CA ASP A 32 -10.35 3.70 10.34
C ASP A 32 -11.11 2.81 9.35
N LEU A 33 -11.60 1.66 9.79
CA LEU A 33 -12.17 0.63 8.90
C LEU A 33 -13.32 1.15 8.03
N ASP A 34 -14.18 2.02 8.55
CA ASP A 34 -15.29 2.55 7.75
C ASP A 34 -14.78 3.35 6.55
N GLN A 35 -13.83 4.26 6.76
CA GLN A 35 -13.22 5.02 5.67
C GLN A 35 -12.40 4.13 4.72
N VAL A 36 -11.66 3.17 5.25
CA VAL A 36 -10.88 2.22 4.44
C VAL A 36 -11.81 1.36 3.57
N MET A 37 -12.94 0.91 4.10
CA MET A 37 -13.93 0.14 3.33
C MET A 37 -14.60 0.97 2.22
N GLU A 38 -14.78 2.26 2.40
CA GLU A 38 -15.23 3.15 1.32
C GLU A 38 -14.23 3.17 0.16
N ILE A 39 -12.94 3.26 0.44
CA ILE A 39 -11.87 3.21 -0.58
C ILE A 39 -11.87 1.84 -1.27
N GLU A 40 -11.92 0.77 -0.49
CA GLU A 40 -11.91 -0.62 -0.98
C GLU A 40 -13.09 -0.88 -1.92
N THR A 41 -14.29 -0.48 -1.52
CA THR A 41 -15.53 -0.68 -2.29
C THR A 41 -15.54 0.17 -3.57
N ASP A 42 -14.98 1.38 -3.53
CA ASP A 42 -14.91 2.24 -4.70
C ASP A 42 -13.92 1.73 -5.77
N LEU A 43 -12.82 1.13 -5.34
CA LEU A 43 -11.70 0.80 -6.24
C LEU A 43 -11.71 -0.64 -6.75
N PHE A 44 -12.26 -1.58 -6.00
CA PHE A 44 -12.16 -3.01 -6.31
C PHE A 44 -13.50 -3.65 -6.61
N ALA A 45 -13.56 -4.43 -7.69
CA ALA A 45 -14.76 -5.16 -8.08
C ALA A 45 -15.13 -6.27 -7.07
N MET A 46 -14.13 -6.85 -6.42
CA MET A 46 -14.28 -7.85 -5.36
C MET A 46 -13.60 -7.36 -4.08
N PRO A 47 -14.22 -6.39 -3.39
CA PRO A 47 -13.64 -5.82 -2.19
C PRO A 47 -13.61 -6.81 -1.04
N TRP A 48 -12.66 -6.65 -0.13
CA TRP A 48 -12.70 -7.33 1.16
C TRP A 48 -13.97 -6.95 1.91
N THR A 49 -14.46 -7.84 2.76
CA THR A 49 -15.50 -7.50 3.73
C THR A 49 -14.87 -6.76 4.92
N LYS A 50 -15.65 -5.96 5.61
CA LYS A 50 -15.20 -5.26 6.82
C LYS A 50 -14.74 -6.26 7.89
N GLU A 51 -15.48 -7.36 8.07
CA GLU A 51 -15.14 -8.43 9.00
C GLU A 51 -13.84 -9.13 8.61
N GLY A 52 -13.64 -9.37 7.32
CA GLY A 52 -12.41 -9.96 6.80
C GLY A 52 -11.20 -9.05 7.05
N MET A 53 -11.34 -7.76 6.76
CA MET A 53 -10.27 -6.79 7.00
C MET A 53 -9.97 -6.64 8.50
N PHE A 54 -10.99 -6.58 9.35
CA PHE A 54 -10.83 -6.57 10.80
C PHE A 54 -10.05 -7.79 11.31
N THR A 55 -10.40 -8.97 10.80
CA THR A 55 -9.70 -10.22 11.16
C THR A 55 -8.21 -10.15 10.83
N PHE A 56 -7.86 -9.65 9.65
CA PHE A 56 -6.46 -9.49 9.26
C PHE A 56 -5.76 -8.36 10.04
N LEU A 57 -6.43 -7.24 10.26
CA LEU A 57 -5.88 -6.10 11.02
C LEU A 57 -5.45 -6.49 12.45
N THR A 58 -6.15 -7.43 13.05
CA THR A 58 -5.90 -7.87 14.44
C THR A 58 -4.91 -9.02 14.56
N ARG A 59 -4.34 -9.51 13.45
CA ARG A 59 -3.33 -10.58 13.47
C ARG A 59 -1.95 -10.03 13.80
N GLU A 60 -1.16 -10.81 14.49
CA GLU A 60 0.23 -10.46 14.84
C GLU A 60 1.20 -10.53 13.63
N ASP A 61 0.85 -11.31 12.60
CA ASP A 61 1.65 -11.50 11.40
C ASP A 61 1.27 -10.54 10.26
N THR A 62 0.56 -9.46 10.56
CA THR A 62 0.16 -8.47 9.56
C THR A 62 0.50 -7.05 9.99
N MET A 63 0.76 -6.22 9.00
CA MET A 63 1.01 -4.78 9.15
C MET A 63 -0.01 -4.03 8.30
N PHE A 64 -0.70 -3.07 8.88
CA PHE A 64 -1.67 -2.21 8.18
C PHE A 64 -1.37 -0.75 8.48
N PHE A 65 -1.29 0.06 7.43
CA PHE A 65 -1.00 1.49 7.53
C PHE A 65 -1.96 2.32 6.69
N VAL A 66 -2.15 3.54 7.14
CA VAL A 66 -2.93 4.56 6.43
C VAL A 66 -2.11 5.82 6.24
N VAL A 67 -2.47 6.60 5.24
CA VAL A 67 -2.11 8.02 5.13
C VAL A 67 -3.35 8.85 5.39
N GLU A 68 -3.25 9.75 6.35
CA GLU A 68 -4.32 10.63 6.80
C GLU A 68 -3.96 12.09 6.56
N GLU A 69 -4.94 12.87 6.17
CA GLU A 69 -4.87 14.32 6.07
C GLU A 69 -6.18 14.92 6.58
N LYS A 70 -6.11 15.79 7.59
CA LYS A 70 -7.28 16.47 8.16
C LYS A 70 -8.43 15.52 8.51
N ASN A 71 -8.13 14.45 9.22
CA ASN A 71 -9.08 13.40 9.64
C ASN A 71 -9.71 12.59 8.48
N ARG A 72 -9.16 12.70 7.28
CA ARG A 72 -9.56 11.88 6.13
C ARG A 72 -8.46 10.88 5.79
N ILE A 73 -8.82 9.61 5.66
CA ILE A 73 -7.94 8.58 5.15
C ILE A 73 -7.85 8.72 3.62
N LEU A 74 -6.64 8.90 3.11
CA LEU A 74 -6.38 9.07 1.68
C LEU A 74 -6.01 7.78 0.99
N GLY A 75 -5.50 6.82 1.74
CA GLY A 75 -5.09 5.53 1.23
C GLY A 75 -4.63 4.62 2.35
N TYR A 76 -4.46 3.35 2.02
CA TYR A 76 -3.96 2.35 2.95
C TYR A 76 -3.10 1.32 2.23
N CYS A 77 -2.28 0.62 3.00
CA CYS A 77 -1.51 -0.53 2.54
C CYS A 77 -1.41 -1.59 3.63
N SER A 78 -1.15 -2.81 3.22
CA SER A 78 -0.99 -3.92 4.15
C SER A 78 0.02 -4.95 3.66
N MET A 79 0.62 -5.64 4.63
CA MET A 79 1.60 -6.69 4.42
C MET A 79 1.35 -7.82 5.41
N GLN A 80 1.46 -9.05 4.96
CA GLN A 80 1.56 -10.21 5.82
C GLN A 80 3.02 -10.65 5.90
N THR A 81 3.49 -11.03 7.08
CA THR A 81 4.88 -11.42 7.30
C THR A 81 5.00 -12.86 7.77
N VAL A 82 6.00 -13.57 7.26
CA VAL A 82 6.36 -14.91 7.68
C VAL A 82 7.88 -14.97 7.76
N LEU A 83 8.41 -15.17 8.95
CA LEU A 83 9.86 -15.12 9.22
C LEU A 83 10.45 -13.77 8.77
N ASP A 84 11.36 -13.78 7.82
CA ASP A 84 12.02 -12.61 7.25
C ASP A 84 11.47 -12.18 5.87
N GLU A 85 10.32 -12.75 5.49
CA GLU A 85 9.63 -12.42 4.24
C GLU A 85 8.30 -11.71 4.49
N GLY A 86 7.92 -10.83 3.57
CA GLY A 86 6.63 -10.13 3.58
C GLY A 86 5.92 -10.22 2.24
N ASP A 87 4.61 -10.38 2.29
CA ASP A 87 3.73 -10.30 1.11
C ASP A 87 2.86 -9.05 1.21
N ILE A 88 2.99 -8.14 0.24
CA ILE A 88 2.08 -6.99 0.16
C ILE A 88 0.70 -7.50 -0.28
N LEU A 89 -0.30 -7.27 0.55
CA LEU A 89 -1.68 -7.72 0.30
C LEU A 89 -2.49 -6.68 -0.46
N ASN A 90 -2.47 -5.44 0.01
CA ASN A 90 -3.28 -4.36 -0.52
C ASN A 90 -2.50 -3.05 -0.56
N VAL A 91 -2.72 -2.28 -1.61
CA VAL A 91 -2.34 -0.87 -1.72
C VAL A 91 -3.47 -0.14 -2.43
N ALA A 92 -4.05 0.86 -1.81
CA ALA A 92 -5.14 1.62 -2.39
C ALA A 92 -5.05 3.09 -2.00
N VAL A 93 -5.34 3.98 -2.95
CA VAL A 93 -5.41 5.43 -2.76
C VAL A 93 -6.75 5.92 -3.28
N CYS A 94 -7.42 6.82 -2.54
CA CYS A 94 -8.66 7.47 -2.95
C CYS A 94 -8.56 7.95 -4.40
N ARG A 95 -9.61 7.73 -5.17
CA ARG A 95 -9.64 8.03 -6.60
C ARG A 95 -9.31 9.49 -6.91
N ASP A 96 -9.81 10.43 -6.11
CA ASP A 96 -9.58 11.87 -6.24
C ASP A 96 -8.19 12.34 -5.81
N ARG A 97 -7.40 11.46 -5.19
CA ARG A 97 -6.06 11.77 -4.70
C ARG A 97 -4.96 10.88 -5.33
N GLN A 98 -5.29 10.17 -6.39
CA GLN A 98 -4.31 9.40 -7.16
C GLN A 98 -3.37 10.31 -7.94
N LYS A 99 -2.20 9.81 -8.33
CA LYS A 99 -1.13 10.53 -9.07
C LYS A 99 -0.49 11.69 -8.29
N GLU A 100 -0.63 11.72 -6.97
CA GLU A 100 0.01 12.70 -6.09
C GLU A 100 1.21 12.11 -5.31
N GLY A 101 1.58 10.87 -5.58
CA GLY A 101 2.69 10.18 -4.91
C GLY A 101 2.32 9.54 -3.56
N ILE A 102 1.03 9.48 -3.21
CA ILE A 102 0.56 8.89 -1.95
C ILE A 102 0.85 7.38 -1.91
N GLY A 103 0.62 6.67 -3.01
CA GLY A 103 0.94 5.24 -3.11
C GLY A 103 2.42 4.95 -2.90
N TYR A 104 3.29 5.75 -3.49
CA TYR A 104 4.73 5.65 -3.26
C TYR A 104 5.08 5.88 -1.79
N PHE A 105 4.52 6.91 -1.19
CA PHE A 105 4.76 7.24 0.22
C PHE A 105 4.29 6.12 1.16
N LEU A 106 3.09 5.57 0.93
CA LEU A 106 2.56 4.43 1.69
C LEU A 106 3.49 3.22 1.64
N VAL A 107 3.81 2.76 0.44
CA VAL A 107 4.59 1.53 0.27
C VAL A 107 6.04 1.73 0.72
N ASN A 108 6.67 2.85 0.38
CA ASN A 108 8.03 3.13 0.81
C ASN A 108 8.14 3.18 2.34
N SER A 109 7.19 3.84 3.00
CA SER A 109 7.16 3.92 4.47
C SER A 109 6.95 2.55 5.11
N MET A 110 6.05 1.74 4.56
CA MET A 110 5.83 0.37 5.04
C MET A 110 7.09 -0.50 4.85
N LEU A 111 7.75 -0.41 3.70
CA LEU A 111 9.00 -1.15 3.43
C LEU A 111 10.11 -0.77 4.41
N MET A 112 10.27 0.51 4.72
CA MET A 112 11.26 0.96 5.71
C MET A 112 10.99 0.37 7.10
N LEU A 113 9.74 0.35 7.55
CA LEU A 113 9.37 -0.24 8.83
C LEU A 113 9.54 -1.77 8.83
N ALA A 114 9.19 -2.42 7.74
CA ALA A 114 9.38 -3.87 7.57
C ALA A 114 10.85 -4.25 7.64
N GLU A 115 11.72 -3.51 6.94
CA GLU A 115 13.18 -3.72 6.99
C GLU A 115 13.72 -3.56 8.43
N ALA A 116 13.27 -2.54 9.14
CA ALA A 116 13.65 -2.32 10.55
C ALA A 116 13.21 -3.46 11.47
N GLN A 117 12.19 -4.23 11.08
CA GLN A 117 11.72 -5.42 11.80
C GLN A 117 12.35 -6.72 11.30
N GLY A 118 13.32 -6.65 10.40
CA GLY A 118 14.05 -7.81 9.88
C GLY A 118 13.40 -8.49 8.67
N ILE A 119 12.46 -7.84 8.00
CA ILE A 119 11.89 -8.33 6.74
C ILE A 119 12.85 -7.96 5.62
N HIS A 120 13.47 -8.94 5.01
CA HIS A 120 14.51 -8.75 3.99
C HIS A 120 14.08 -9.08 2.56
N LEU A 121 12.96 -9.76 2.42
CA LEU A 121 12.43 -10.16 1.12
C LEU A 121 10.93 -9.83 1.07
N VAL A 122 10.52 -9.05 0.08
CA VAL A 122 9.13 -8.63 -0.05
C VAL A 122 8.60 -9.01 -1.43
N HIS A 123 7.44 -9.65 -1.43
CA HIS A 123 6.74 -10.13 -2.61
C HIS A 123 5.43 -9.39 -2.81
N LEU A 124 4.98 -9.33 -4.05
CA LEU A 124 3.62 -8.89 -4.40
C LEU A 124 3.15 -9.53 -5.71
N GLU A 125 1.86 -9.51 -5.90
CA GLU A 125 1.19 -9.85 -7.14
C GLU A 125 0.42 -8.62 -7.64
N VAL A 126 0.51 -8.33 -8.93
CA VAL A 126 -0.14 -7.19 -9.56
C VAL A 126 -0.73 -7.61 -10.89
N ARG A 127 -1.91 -7.06 -11.25
CA ARG A 127 -2.50 -7.31 -12.57
C ARG A 127 -1.54 -6.88 -13.66
N GLU A 128 -1.36 -7.73 -14.67
CA GLU A 128 -0.43 -7.47 -15.78
C GLU A 128 -0.75 -6.15 -16.50
N GLY A 129 -2.01 -5.79 -16.64
CA GLY A 129 -2.46 -4.54 -17.25
C GLY A 129 -2.37 -3.31 -16.34
N ASN A 130 -2.09 -3.48 -15.05
CA ASN A 130 -1.97 -2.35 -14.12
C ASN A 130 -0.58 -1.70 -14.24
N GLY A 131 -0.35 -0.98 -15.33
CA GLY A 131 0.93 -0.34 -15.62
C GLY A 131 1.33 0.71 -14.59
N SER A 132 0.37 1.42 -14.02
CA SER A 132 0.62 2.44 -12.98
C SER A 132 1.20 1.80 -11.71
N ALA A 133 0.60 0.72 -11.23
CA ALA A 133 1.10 0.00 -10.05
C ALA A 133 2.45 -0.66 -10.33
N ARG A 134 2.62 -1.29 -11.49
CA ARG A 134 3.89 -1.91 -11.88
C ARG A 134 5.03 -0.90 -11.90
N ARG A 135 4.81 0.31 -12.45
CA ARG A 135 5.80 1.39 -12.45
C ARG A 135 6.11 1.87 -11.03
N LEU A 136 5.11 1.98 -10.18
CA LEU A 136 5.30 2.34 -8.77
C LEU A 136 6.24 1.34 -8.07
N TYR A 137 5.97 0.05 -8.21
CA TYR A 137 6.79 -0.98 -7.58
C TYR A 137 8.19 -1.06 -8.16
N GLN A 138 8.36 -0.89 -9.47
CA GLN A 138 9.68 -0.80 -10.11
C GLN A 138 10.49 0.39 -9.57
N ARG A 139 9.88 1.54 -9.37
CA ARG A 139 10.52 2.71 -8.74
C ARG A 139 10.96 2.46 -7.31
N LEU A 140 10.26 1.58 -6.59
CA LEU A 140 10.60 1.16 -5.22
C LEU A 140 11.65 0.05 -5.18
N GLY A 141 12.10 -0.44 -6.33
CA GLY A 141 13.14 -1.45 -6.44
C GLY A 141 12.64 -2.89 -6.56
N PHE A 142 11.34 -3.10 -6.79
CA PHE A 142 10.82 -4.43 -7.12
C PHE A 142 11.20 -4.83 -8.54
N LEU A 143 11.55 -6.10 -8.71
CA LEU A 143 11.84 -6.72 -9.99
C LEU A 143 10.74 -7.73 -10.33
N GLU A 144 10.34 -7.79 -11.59
CA GLU A 144 9.41 -8.81 -12.08
C GLU A 144 10.15 -10.15 -12.16
N ASP A 145 9.64 -11.17 -11.50
CA ASP A 145 10.28 -12.49 -11.43
C ASP A 145 9.36 -13.65 -11.75
N GLY A 146 8.13 -13.41 -12.17
CA GLY A 146 7.22 -14.45 -12.56
C GLY A 146 5.91 -13.96 -13.11
N LEU A 147 5.14 -14.91 -13.65
CA LEU A 147 3.79 -14.68 -14.18
C LEU A 147 2.89 -15.83 -13.75
N ARG A 148 1.76 -15.52 -13.13
CA ARG A 148 0.67 -16.48 -12.91
C ARG A 148 -0.42 -16.25 -13.93
N LYS A 149 -0.59 -17.19 -14.83
CA LYS A 149 -1.64 -17.12 -15.88
C LYS A 149 -3.02 -17.25 -15.27
N ASN A 150 -3.94 -16.39 -15.72
CA ASN A 150 -5.36 -16.45 -15.33
C ASN A 150 -5.60 -16.40 -13.82
N TYR A 151 -4.75 -15.69 -13.08
CA TYR A 151 -4.82 -15.60 -11.61
C TYR A 151 -6.02 -14.77 -11.14
N TYR A 152 -6.26 -13.64 -11.79
CA TYR A 152 -7.40 -12.77 -11.48
C TYR A 152 -8.64 -13.16 -12.29
N THR A 153 -9.79 -12.96 -11.65
CA THR A 153 -11.10 -13.07 -12.26
C THR A 153 -11.78 -11.70 -12.29
N ASP A 154 -12.73 -11.51 -13.17
CA ASP A 154 -13.59 -10.32 -13.30
C ASP A 154 -12.84 -8.96 -13.35
N PRO A 155 -12.10 -8.66 -14.43
CA PRO A 155 -11.85 -9.51 -15.61
C PRO A 155 -10.77 -10.56 -15.35
N GLN A 156 -10.78 -11.61 -16.19
CA GLN A 156 -9.70 -12.60 -16.18
C GLN A 156 -8.41 -11.96 -16.67
N GLU A 157 -7.35 -12.07 -15.89
CA GLU A 157 -6.07 -11.44 -16.19
C GLU A 157 -4.93 -12.19 -15.49
N ASN A 158 -3.73 -12.13 -16.09
CA ASN A 158 -2.53 -12.66 -15.47
C ASN A 158 -2.07 -11.78 -14.30
N ALA A 159 -1.42 -12.40 -13.32
CA ALA A 159 -0.68 -11.70 -12.29
C ALA A 159 0.81 -11.67 -12.61
N VAL A 160 1.41 -10.50 -12.55
CA VAL A 160 2.87 -10.35 -12.54
C VAL A 160 3.33 -10.48 -11.10
N LEU A 161 4.32 -11.36 -10.88
CA LEU A 161 4.97 -11.53 -9.58
C LEU A 161 6.17 -10.61 -9.52
N MET A 162 6.29 -9.87 -8.43
CA MET A 162 7.40 -8.95 -8.21
C MET A 162 8.01 -9.17 -6.83
N THR A 163 9.32 -9.01 -6.74
CA THR A 163 10.10 -9.24 -5.53
C THR A 163 11.11 -8.13 -5.32
N LYS A 164 11.28 -7.72 -4.07
CA LYS A 164 12.31 -6.80 -3.63
C LYS A 164 13.12 -7.43 -2.51
N LYS A 165 14.45 -7.39 -2.66
CA LYS A 165 15.39 -7.64 -1.56
C LYS A 165 15.72 -6.32 -0.88
N GLN A 166 15.64 -6.30 0.43
CA GLN A 166 15.96 -5.16 1.27
C GLN A 166 17.28 -5.33 2.00
#